data_6c317b5a65dbf0e72770c04243e7f178
#
_entry.id   6c317b5a65dbf0e72770c04243e7f178
#
_cell.length_a   1.000
_cell.length_b   1.000
_cell.length_c   1.000
_cell.angle_alpha   90.00
_cell.angle_beta   90.00
_cell.angle_gamma   90.00
#
_symmetry.space_group_name_H-M   'P 1'
#
loop_
_entity.id
_entity.type
_entity.pdbx_description
1 polymer ?
#
loop_
_entity_poly.entity_id
_entity_poly.type
_entity_poly.pdbx_seq_one_letter_code
_entity_poly.pdbx_strand_id
1 'polypeptide(L)'
;REVVAEFEKYLHDELDLIREASNCSQLRRNFSPESGRAELLIVPEVYWDYCANNVLTMERMKGIPVSHVDKLIEAGVDLKDLARKGVEIFFSQVFSDGFFHADMHPGNIYVSDAPETLGRYIALDFGIVGSLSEFDKNYLAQNFLAFFQRDYRRVAQLHIESGWVPPDTREEELEGAVRAVCEPYFDRPLSQISLGQVLLRLFQTSRRFNVEIQPQLVLLQKTLLNVEGMGRELDPELDLWDTAKPYLENWMRQ
;
A
#
# COMPACT_ATOMS: atom_id res chain seq x y z
N ARG A 1 -20.45 -19.71 14.74
CA ARG A 1 -20.96 -20.11 13.41
C ARG A 1 -20.62 -19.07 12.34
N GLU A 2 -20.73 -17.77 12.62
CA GLU A 2 -20.36 -16.70 11.67
C GLU A 2 -18.87 -16.69 11.35
N VAL A 3 -18.01 -16.84 12.35
CA VAL A 3 -16.54 -16.91 12.17
C VAL A 3 -16.11 -18.09 11.30
N VAL A 4 -16.80 -19.23 11.42
CA VAL A 4 -16.51 -20.41 10.61
C VAL A 4 -16.94 -20.19 9.16
N ALA A 5 -18.08 -19.54 8.93
CA ALA A 5 -18.58 -19.23 7.60
C ALA A 5 -17.69 -18.18 6.89
N GLU A 6 -17.20 -17.17 7.62
CA GLU A 6 -16.23 -16.21 7.09
C GLU A 6 -14.90 -16.86 6.75
N PHE A 7 -14.42 -17.74 7.60
CA PHE A 7 -13.18 -18.51 7.35
C PHE A 7 -13.30 -19.45 6.16
N GLU A 8 -14.44 -20.14 6.03
CA GLU A 8 -14.76 -20.97 4.86
C GLU A 8 -14.81 -20.16 3.57
N LYS A 9 -15.43 -18.99 3.60
CA LYS A 9 -15.48 -18.06 2.48
C LYS A 9 -14.07 -17.57 2.12
N TYR A 10 -13.29 -17.20 3.12
CA TYR A 10 -11.90 -16.75 2.94
C TYR A 10 -11.04 -17.85 2.30
N LEU A 11 -11.14 -19.08 2.77
CA LEU A 11 -10.44 -20.24 2.18
C LEU A 11 -10.89 -20.53 0.75
N HIS A 12 -12.19 -20.41 0.47
CA HIS A 12 -12.73 -20.57 -0.89
C HIS A 12 -12.21 -19.49 -1.84
N ASP A 13 -12.16 -18.25 -1.39
CA ASP A 13 -11.64 -17.13 -2.18
C ASP A 13 -10.14 -17.28 -2.47
N GLU A 14 -9.34 -17.76 -1.50
CA GLU A 14 -7.92 -18.03 -1.70
C GLU A 14 -7.63 -19.21 -2.61
N LEU A 15 -8.54 -20.19 -2.65
CA LEU A 15 -8.40 -21.38 -3.50
C LEU A 15 -8.91 -21.16 -4.92
N ASP A 16 -9.57 -20.03 -5.21
CA ASP A 16 -10.03 -19.69 -6.55
C ASP A 16 -8.93 -18.99 -7.35
N LEU A 17 -8.21 -19.76 -8.15
CA LEU A 17 -7.13 -19.23 -8.99
C LEU A 17 -7.60 -18.37 -10.16
N ILE A 18 -8.87 -18.46 -10.54
CA ILE A 18 -9.47 -17.53 -11.51
C ILE A 18 -9.54 -16.12 -10.93
N ARG A 19 -9.85 -15.99 -9.65
CA ARG A 19 -9.85 -14.69 -8.96
C ARG A 19 -8.44 -14.09 -8.89
N GLU A 20 -7.44 -14.90 -8.57
CA GLU A 20 -6.05 -14.50 -8.59
C GLU A 20 -5.59 -14.07 -9.99
N ALA A 21 -5.95 -14.81 -11.01
CA ALA A 21 -5.69 -14.46 -12.42
C ALA A 21 -6.34 -13.12 -12.80
N SER A 22 -7.56 -12.88 -12.35
CA SER A 22 -8.27 -11.61 -12.56
C SER A 22 -7.56 -10.44 -11.87
N ASN A 23 -7.09 -10.62 -10.64
CA ASN A 23 -6.31 -9.62 -9.92
C ASN A 23 -5.01 -9.29 -10.65
N CYS A 24 -4.30 -10.30 -11.12
CA CYS A 24 -3.09 -10.16 -11.92
C CYS A 24 -3.34 -9.33 -13.19
N SER A 25 -4.38 -9.68 -13.94
CA SER A 25 -4.75 -8.97 -15.17
C SER A 25 -5.14 -7.51 -14.90
N GLN A 26 -5.85 -7.23 -13.81
CA GLN A 26 -6.22 -5.87 -13.45
C GLN A 26 -4.97 -5.05 -13.11
N LEU A 27 -4.08 -5.59 -12.30
CA LEU A 27 -2.84 -4.92 -11.94
C LEU A 27 -1.97 -4.67 -13.17
N ARG A 28 -1.90 -5.63 -14.10
CA ARG A 28 -1.16 -5.48 -15.35
C ARG A 28 -1.72 -4.33 -16.21
N ARG A 29 -3.02 -4.18 -16.31
CA ARG A 29 -3.65 -3.04 -17.00
C ARG A 29 -3.30 -1.71 -16.33
N ASN A 30 -3.31 -1.66 -15.00
CA ASN A 30 -3.00 -0.46 -14.24
C ASN A 30 -1.56 0.02 -14.43
N PHE A 31 -0.65 -0.89 -14.76
CA PHE A 31 0.77 -0.61 -15.06
C PHE A 31 1.13 -0.83 -16.53
N SER A 32 0.15 -0.75 -17.42
CA SER A 32 0.38 -0.83 -18.87
C SER A 32 1.14 0.38 -19.41
N PRO A 33 1.72 0.29 -20.63
CA PRO A 33 2.41 1.44 -21.24
C PRO A 33 1.54 2.70 -21.31
N GLU A 34 0.25 2.56 -21.51
CA GLU A 34 -0.71 3.68 -21.60
C GLU A 34 -0.92 4.39 -20.26
N SER A 35 -0.62 3.72 -19.14
CA SER A 35 -0.73 4.31 -17.81
C SER A 35 0.35 5.35 -17.50
N GLY A 36 1.45 5.34 -18.24
CA GLY A 36 2.64 6.12 -17.94
C GLY A 36 3.48 5.58 -16.76
N ARG A 37 3.14 4.41 -16.23
CA ARG A 37 3.79 3.79 -15.06
C ARG A 37 4.42 2.44 -15.34
N ALA A 38 4.49 2.03 -16.61
CA ALA A 38 5.03 0.72 -17.00
C ALA A 38 6.49 0.51 -16.59
N GLU A 39 7.25 1.58 -16.40
CA GLU A 39 8.64 1.52 -15.97
C GLU A 39 8.83 1.18 -14.49
N LEU A 40 7.76 1.24 -13.69
CA LEU A 40 7.82 0.98 -12.26
C LEU A 40 7.68 -0.51 -11.95
N LEU A 41 6.72 -1.17 -12.57
CA LEU A 41 6.30 -2.52 -12.21
C LEU A 41 6.04 -3.36 -13.45
N ILE A 42 6.60 -4.57 -13.45
CA ILE A 42 6.29 -5.61 -14.43
C ILE A 42 5.31 -6.58 -13.79
N VAL A 43 4.20 -6.83 -14.48
CA VAL A 43 3.17 -7.78 -14.06
C VAL A 43 3.07 -8.86 -15.15
N PRO A 44 3.12 -10.15 -14.80
CA PRO A 44 3.04 -11.23 -15.80
C PRO A 44 1.73 -11.22 -16.56
N GLU A 45 1.78 -11.62 -17.83
CA GLU A 45 0.59 -11.88 -18.63
C GLU A 45 -0.08 -13.16 -18.16
N VAL A 46 -1.40 -13.14 -18.05
CA VAL A 46 -2.20 -14.33 -17.75
C VAL A 46 -2.60 -15.01 -19.06
N TYR A 47 -2.35 -16.30 -19.15
CA TYR A 47 -2.77 -17.13 -20.29
C TYR A 47 -4.11 -17.79 -19.98
N TRP A 48 -5.18 -17.05 -20.23
CA TRP A 48 -6.56 -17.42 -19.85
C TRP A 48 -7.04 -18.76 -20.37
N ASP A 49 -6.62 -19.15 -21.57
CA ASP A 49 -6.99 -20.43 -22.16
C ASP A 49 -6.47 -21.65 -21.38
N TYR A 50 -5.49 -21.41 -20.51
CA TYR A 50 -4.86 -22.43 -19.66
C TYR A 50 -5.12 -22.19 -18.17
N CYS A 51 -6.17 -21.44 -17.85
CA CYS A 51 -6.58 -21.17 -16.48
C CYS A 51 -7.89 -21.89 -16.15
N ALA A 52 -8.01 -22.30 -14.89
CA ALA A 52 -9.22 -22.90 -14.31
C ALA A 52 -9.27 -22.55 -12.82
N ASN A 53 -10.33 -22.92 -12.12
CA ASN A 53 -10.46 -22.65 -10.68
C ASN A 53 -9.25 -23.12 -9.86
N ASN A 54 -8.62 -24.20 -10.31
CA ASN A 54 -7.48 -24.84 -9.64
C ASN A 54 -6.17 -24.75 -10.44
N VAL A 55 -6.13 -23.97 -11.52
CA VAL A 55 -4.95 -23.79 -12.37
C VAL A 55 -4.82 -22.32 -12.75
N LEU A 56 -3.69 -21.73 -12.41
CA LEU A 56 -3.28 -20.41 -12.86
C LEU A 56 -2.05 -20.56 -13.76
N THR A 57 -2.18 -20.14 -15.00
CA THR A 57 -1.09 -20.14 -15.97
C THR A 57 -0.77 -18.70 -16.36
N MET A 58 0.45 -18.31 -16.13
CA MET A 58 0.94 -16.95 -16.42
C MET A 58 2.35 -16.96 -16.95
N GLU A 59 2.76 -15.84 -17.51
CA GLU A 59 4.10 -15.60 -18.02
C GLU A 59 5.15 -15.91 -16.95
N ARG A 60 6.20 -16.62 -17.37
CA ARG A 60 7.34 -16.90 -16.47
C ARG A 60 8.20 -15.65 -16.35
N MET A 61 8.34 -15.17 -15.12
CA MET A 61 9.17 -14.02 -14.81
C MET A 61 10.57 -14.47 -14.32
N LYS A 62 11.57 -13.67 -14.66
CA LYS A 62 12.95 -13.87 -14.19
C LYS A 62 13.42 -12.57 -13.56
N GLY A 63 14.04 -12.69 -12.40
CA GLY A 63 14.56 -11.55 -11.68
C GLY A 63 15.29 -11.97 -10.42
N ILE A 64 15.81 -10.98 -9.72
CA ILE A 64 16.52 -11.15 -8.46
C ILE A 64 15.52 -10.89 -7.32
N PRO A 65 15.41 -11.78 -6.33
CA PRO A 65 14.59 -11.47 -5.14
C PRO A 65 15.04 -10.16 -4.49
N VAL A 66 14.10 -9.32 -4.12
CA VAL A 66 14.41 -7.98 -3.56
C VAL A 66 15.24 -8.06 -2.27
N SER A 67 15.16 -9.16 -1.54
CA SER A 67 15.96 -9.40 -0.34
C SER A 67 17.44 -9.70 -0.62
N HIS A 68 17.80 -10.03 -1.85
CA HIS A 68 19.18 -10.34 -2.24
C HIS A 68 19.93 -9.06 -2.66
N VAL A 69 20.17 -8.18 -1.70
CA VAL A 69 20.77 -6.86 -1.91
C VAL A 69 22.12 -6.92 -2.62
N ASP A 70 23.00 -7.87 -2.25
CA ASP A 70 24.29 -8.03 -2.87
C ASP A 70 24.20 -8.35 -4.37
N LYS A 71 23.24 -9.20 -4.75
CA LYS A 71 22.99 -9.54 -6.15
C LYS A 71 22.42 -8.37 -6.93
N LEU A 72 21.60 -7.53 -6.29
CA LEU A 72 21.08 -6.30 -6.90
C LEU A 72 22.22 -5.33 -7.22
N ILE A 73 23.14 -5.15 -6.29
CA ILE A 73 24.34 -4.29 -6.47
C ILE A 73 25.21 -4.84 -7.60
N GLU A 74 25.49 -6.14 -7.62
CA GLU A 74 26.28 -6.79 -8.67
C GLU A 74 25.65 -6.62 -10.06
N ALA A 75 24.33 -6.63 -10.14
CA ALA A 75 23.58 -6.42 -11.38
C ALA A 75 23.55 -4.96 -11.86
N GLY A 76 24.02 -4.02 -11.04
CA GLY A 76 24.04 -2.59 -11.37
C GLY A 76 22.75 -1.86 -11.01
N VAL A 77 21.92 -2.41 -10.13
CA VAL A 77 20.68 -1.75 -9.68
C VAL A 77 21.01 -0.65 -8.67
N ASP A 78 20.48 0.54 -8.90
CA ASP A 78 20.55 1.65 -7.95
C ASP A 78 19.54 1.42 -6.81
N LEU A 79 20.03 1.11 -5.62
CA LEU A 79 19.21 0.76 -4.47
C LEU A 79 18.34 1.94 -3.97
N LYS A 80 18.87 3.16 -4.01
CA LYS A 80 18.12 4.36 -3.60
C LYS A 80 16.95 4.63 -4.55
N ASP A 81 17.20 4.51 -5.84
CA ASP A 81 16.17 4.64 -6.87
C ASP A 81 15.12 3.52 -6.73
N LEU A 82 15.56 2.30 -6.47
CA LEU A 82 14.68 1.16 -6.24
C LEU A 82 13.78 1.37 -5.03
N ALA A 83 14.33 1.85 -3.92
CA ALA A 83 13.55 2.16 -2.72
C ALA A 83 12.46 3.22 -3.01
N ARG A 84 12.81 4.30 -3.70
CA ARG A 84 11.88 5.36 -4.09
C ARG A 84 10.78 4.82 -5.00
N LYS A 85 11.12 4.04 -6.01
CA LYS A 85 10.15 3.43 -6.93
C LYS A 85 9.18 2.50 -6.22
N GLY A 86 9.61 1.75 -5.22
CA GLY A 86 8.73 0.90 -4.41
C GLY A 86 7.65 1.69 -3.69
N VAL A 87 8.00 2.84 -3.14
CA VAL A 87 7.04 3.76 -2.51
C VAL A 87 6.10 4.37 -3.56
N GLU A 88 6.61 4.77 -4.71
CA GLU A 88 5.79 5.28 -5.83
C GLU A 88 4.77 4.26 -6.31
N ILE A 89 5.17 3.00 -6.46
CA ILE A 89 4.27 1.91 -6.83
C ILE A 89 3.12 1.80 -5.84
N PHE A 90 3.43 1.79 -4.56
CA PHE A 90 2.40 1.68 -3.51
C PHE A 90 1.42 2.85 -3.55
N PHE A 91 1.91 4.08 -3.50
CA PHE A 91 1.05 5.26 -3.47
C PHE A 91 0.26 5.46 -4.76
N SER A 92 0.83 5.14 -5.92
CA SER A 92 0.09 5.19 -7.19
C SER A 92 -1.04 4.15 -7.25
N GLN A 93 -0.82 2.95 -6.75
CA GLN A 93 -1.88 1.94 -6.64
C GLN A 93 -3.02 2.41 -5.74
N VAL A 94 -2.68 2.97 -4.58
CA VAL A 94 -3.67 3.41 -3.59
C VAL A 94 -4.46 4.62 -4.11
N PHE A 95 -3.79 5.67 -4.55
CA PHE A 95 -4.44 6.95 -4.85
C PHE A 95 -4.84 7.14 -6.31
N SER A 96 -4.13 6.54 -7.26
CA SER A 96 -4.54 6.60 -8.67
C SER A 96 -5.54 5.52 -9.03
N ASP A 97 -5.30 4.28 -8.61
CA ASP A 97 -6.09 3.13 -9.02
C ASP A 97 -7.17 2.73 -8.00
N GLY A 98 -6.96 3.01 -6.71
CA GLY A 98 -7.79 2.48 -5.63
C GLY A 98 -7.79 0.96 -5.58
N PHE A 99 -6.78 0.33 -6.16
CA PHE A 99 -6.58 -1.10 -6.26
C PHE A 99 -5.10 -1.40 -6.03
N PHE A 100 -4.78 -2.15 -4.99
CA PHE A 100 -3.40 -2.37 -4.59
C PHE A 100 -3.10 -3.83 -4.25
N HIS A 101 -1.91 -4.27 -4.62
CA HIS A 101 -1.35 -5.55 -4.19
C HIS A 101 -1.13 -5.49 -2.68
N ALA A 102 -1.77 -6.37 -1.94
CA ALA A 102 -1.81 -6.31 -0.49
C ALA A 102 -0.96 -7.38 0.21
N ASP A 103 -0.13 -8.08 -0.54
CA ASP A 103 0.80 -9.10 -0.05
C ASP A 103 2.23 -8.80 -0.52
N MET A 104 2.61 -7.53 -0.51
CA MET A 104 3.95 -7.08 -0.87
C MET A 104 4.91 -7.35 0.28
N HIS A 105 5.61 -8.46 0.20
CA HIS A 105 6.69 -8.82 1.12
C HIS A 105 7.90 -9.34 0.32
N PRO A 106 9.10 -9.40 0.92
CA PRO A 106 10.32 -9.76 0.19
C PRO A 106 10.28 -11.12 -0.51
N GLY A 107 9.41 -12.02 -0.06
CA GLY A 107 9.29 -13.37 -0.62
C GLY A 107 8.59 -13.46 -1.97
N ASN A 108 7.80 -12.44 -2.35
CA ASN A 108 7.05 -12.44 -3.62
C ASN A 108 7.31 -11.21 -4.50
N ILE A 109 8.35 -10.45 -4.18
CA ILE A 109 8.78 -9.28 -4.95
C ILE A 109 10.18 -9.53 -5.53
N TYR A 110 10.29 -9.36 -6.84
CA TYR A 110 11.53 -9.53 -7.59
C TYR A 110 11.90 -8.22 -8.29
N VAL A 111 13.13 -8.15 -8.74
CA VAL A 111 13.67 -7.02 -9.49
C VAL A 111 14.28 -7.55 -10.78
N SER A 112 13.94 -6.95 -11.90
CA SER A 112 14.48 -7.34 -13.20
C SER A 112 15.96 -7.03 -13.30
N ASP A 113 16.74 -7.99 -13.79
CA ASP A 113 18.15 -7.85 -14.14
C ASP A 113 18.40 -7.84 -15.66
N ALA A 114 17.33 -7.92 -16.45
CA ALA A 114 17.44 -7.81 -17.91
C ALA A 114 17.84 -6.39 -18.30
N PRO A 115 18.76 -6.22 -19.31
CA PRO A 115 19.26 -4.88 -19.68
C PRO A 115 18.16 -3.86 -20.00
N GLU A 116 17.09 -4.28 -20.68
CA GLU A 116 16.01 -3.40 -21.13
C GLU A 116 15.10 -2.95 -19.99
N THR A 117 15.05 -3.72 -18.90
CA THR A 117 14.12 -3.52 -17.78
C THR A 117 14.82 -3.49 -16.44
N LEU A 118 16.12 -3.26 -16.43
CA LEU A 118 16.95 -3.27 -15.22
C LEU A 118 16.36 -2.35 -14.14
N GLY A 119 16.17 -2.92 -12.96
CA GLY A 119 15.67 -2.18 -11.79
C GLY A 119 14.18 -2.01 -11.73
N ARG A 120 13.39 -2.57 -12.66
CA ARG A 120 11.93 -2.60 -12.53
C ARG A 120 11.52 -3.70 -11.55
N TYR A 121 10.54 -3.39 -10.72
CA TYR A 121 9.94 -4.40 -9.86
C TYR A 121 9.13 -5.42 -10.66
N ILE A 122 9.08 -6.64 -10.15
CA ILE A 122 8.26 -7.73 -10.68
C ILE A 122 7.36 -8.20 -9.53
N ALA A 123 6.05 -8.11 -9.71
CA ALA A 123 5.08 -8.63 -8.75
C ALA A 123 4.70 -10.07 -9.12
N LEU A 124 4.69 -10.92 -8.12
CA LEU A 124 4.18 -12.29 -8.19
C LEU A 124 3.24 -12.51 -7.02
N ASP A 125 2.38 -13.50 -7.11
CA ASP A 125 1.35 -13.81 -6.11
C ASP A 125 0.31 -12.68 -5.95
N PHE A 126 -0.86 -12.88 -6.54
CA PHE A 126 -1.94 -11.90 -6.62
C PHE A 126 -3.18 -12.34 -5.82
N GLY A 127 -2.98 -13.24 -4.86
CA GLY A 127 -4.06 -13.81 -4.05
C GLY A 127 -4.73 -12.80 -3.14
N ILE A 128 -4.00 -11.76 -2.70
CA ILE A 128 -4.51 -10.73 -1.81
C ILE A 128 -4.36 -9.37 -2.47
N VAL A 129 -5.49 -8.71 -2.71
CA VAL A 129 -5.57 -7.33 -3.20
C VAL A 129 -6.52 -6.53 -2.33
N GLY A 130 -6.27 -5.23 -2.24
CA GLY A 130 -7.14 -4.29 -1.55
C GLY A 130 -7.79 -3.33 -2.54
N SER A 131 -8.96 -2.82 -2.16
CA SER A 131 -9.69 -1.81 -2.92
C SER A 131 -10.13 -0.68 -2.01
N LEU A 132 -10.04 0.55 -2.51
CA LEU A 132 -10.49 1.74 -1.81
C LEU A 132 -11.49 2.49 -2.67
N SER A 133 -12.59 2.95 -2.06
CA SER A 133 -13.51 3.86 -2.69
C SER A 133 -12.88 5.24 -2.88
N GLU A 134 -13.44 6.05 -3.78
CA GLU A 134 -13.02 7.45 -3.95
C GLU A 134 -13.13 8.24 -2.64
N PHE A 135 -14.17 7.96 -1.86
CA PHE A 135 -14.39 8.54 -0.55
C PHE A 135 -13.24 8.22 0.42
N ASP A 136 -12.86 6.94 0.54
CA ASP A 136 -11.77 6.51 1.43
C ASP A 136 -10.41 7.07 0.98
N LYS A 137 -10.14 7.09 -0.32
CA LYS A 137 -8.92 7.68 -0.87
C LYS A 137 -8.79 9.15 -0.50
N ASN A 138 -9.89 9.91 -0.67
CA ASN A 138 -9.91 11.32 -0.35
C ASN A 138 -9.64 11.59 1.13
N TYR A 139 -10.30 10.88 2.03
CA TYR A 139 -10.08 11.06 3.46
C TYR A 139 -8.69 10.60 3.91
N LEU A 140 -8.14 9.52 3.34
CA LEU A 140 -6.78 9.11 3.58
C LEU A 140 -5.76 10.18 3.17
N ALA A 141 -5.90 10.71 1.96
CA ALA A 141 -5.01 11.76 1.46
C ALA A 141 -5.04 13.00 2.35
N GLN A 142 -6.24 13.46 2.71
CA GLN A 142 -6.40 14.60 3.59
C GLN A 142 -5.84 14.36 4.99
N ASN A 143 -6.02 13.16 5.56
CA ASN A 143 -5.48 12.81 6.87
C ASN A 143 -3.95 12.82 6.87
N PHE A 144 -3.30 12.25 5.85
CA PHE A 144 -1.85 12.28 5.75
C PHE A 144 -1.32 13.71 5.63
N LEU A 145 -1.94 14.54 4.79
CA LEU A 145 -1.54 15.94 4.64
C LEU A 145 -1.72 16.72 5.96
N ALA A 146 -2.86 16.56 6.60
CA ALA A 146 -3.13 17.23 7.89
C ALA A 146 -2.17 16.76 8.98
N PHE A 147 -1.85 15.47 9.03
CA PHE A 147 -0.86 14.91 9.95
C PHE A 147 0.50 15.58 9.78
N PHE A 148 1.00 15.69 8.55
CA PHE A 148 2.32 16.29 8.30
C PHE A 148 2.35 17.80 8.49
N GLN A 149 1.19 18.46 8.42
CA GLN A 149 1.03 19.88 8.78
C GLN A 149 0.83 20.09 10.29
N ARG A 150 0.78 19.02 11.07
CA ARG A 150 0.44 19.06 12.51
C ARG A 150 -0.92 19.70 12.78
N ASP A 151 -1.84 19.59 11.82
CA ASP A 151 -3.21 20.08 11.95
C ASP A 151 -4.10 18.99 12.55
N TYR A 152 -3.96 18.77 13.84
CA TYR A 152 -4.68 17.70 14.55
C TYR A 152 -6.19 17.96 14.64
N ARG A 153 -6.57 19.22 14.64
CA ARG A 153 -7.98 19.59 14.56
C ARG A 153 -8.58 19.10 13.25
N ARG A 154 -7.90 19.31 12.14
CA ARG A 154 -8.34 18.83 10.83
C ARG A 154 -8.41 17.30 10.79
N VAL A 155 -7.44 16.61 11.37
CA VAL A 155 -7.46 15.13 11.49
C VAL A 155 -8.70 14.68 12.26
N ALA A 156 -9.02 15.33 13.38
CA ALA A 156 -10.22 15.01 14.17
C ALA A 156 -11.49 15.25 13.37
N GLN A 157 -11.62 16.37 12.68
CA GLN A 157 -12.76 16.68 11.80
C GLN A 157 -12.94 15.63 10.71
N LEU A 158 -11.86 15.23 10.06
CA LEU A 158 -11.88 14.22 9.01
C LEU A 158 -12.34 12.85 9.52
N HIS A 159 -11.94 12.46 10.73
CA HIS A 159 -12.39 11.22 11.36
C HIS A 159 -13.90 11.24 11.63
N ILE A 160 -14.43 12.36 12.04
CA ILE A 160 -15.89 12.53 12.28
C ILE A 160 -16.64 12.52 10.93
N GLU A 161 -16.18 13.30 9.97
CA GLU A 161 -16.82 13.42 8.65
C GLU A 161 -16.84 12.09 7.89
N SER A 162 -15.78 11.29 8.00
CA SER A 162 -15.65 10.01 7.31
C SER A 162 -16.42 8.87 7.98
N GLY A 163 -16.93 9.07 9.19
CA GLY A 163 -17.54 8.02 9.98
C GLY A 163 -16.54 7.06 10.65
N TRP A 164 -15.27 7.42 10.72
CA TRP A 164 -14.24 6.64 11.43
C TRP A 164 -14.37 6.76 12.96
N VAL A 165 -15.14 7.70 13.42
CA VAL A 165 -15.62 7.82 14.80
C VAL A 165 -17.10 8.19 14.77
N PRO A 166 -17.88 7.98 15.88
CA PRO A 166 -19.29 8.34 15.92
C PRO A 166 -19.53 9.84 15.67
N PRO A 167 -20.66 10.22 15.03
CA PRO A 167 -20.95 11.62 14.70
C PRO A 167 -21.10 12.54 15.91
N ASP A 168 -21.45 11.98 17.07
CA ASP A 168 -21.61 12.70 18.34
C ASP A 168 -20.30 12.84 19.12
N THR A 169 -19.17 12.40 18.56
CA THR A 169 -17.84 12.54 19.16
C THR A 169 -17.48 14.02 19.29
N ARG A 170 -17.02 14.40 20.48
CA ARG A 170 -16.58 15.78 20.73
C ARG A 170 -15.24 16.04 20.01
N GLU A 171 -15.24 17.05 19.15
CA GLU A 171 -14.08 17.40 18.31
C GLU A 171 -12.82 17.69 19.17
N GLU A 172 -12.95 18.46 20.24
CA GLU A 172 -11.82 18.82 21.11
C GLU A 172 -11.22 17.60 21.83
N GLU A 173 -12.05 16.67 22.23
CA GLU A 173 -11.62 15.43 22.88
C GLU A 173 -10.85 14.54 21.89
N LEU A 174 -11.37 14.39 20.68
CA LEU A 174 -10.71 13.65 19.63
C LEU A 174 -9.41 14.33 19.17
N GLU A 175 -9.40 15.65 19.01
CA GLU A 175 -8.19 16.43 18.72
C GLU A 175 -7.09 16.17 19.75
N GLY A 176 -7.42 16.20 21.03
CA GLY A 176 -6.50 15.89 22.13
C GLY A 176 -5.93 14.47 22.03
N ALA A 177 -6.78 13.50 21.74
CA ALA A 177 -6.37 12.10 21.56
C ALA A 177 -5.44 11.93 20.34
N VAL A 178 -5.77 12.55 19.22
CA VAL A 178 -4.94 12.55 18.00
C VAL A 178 -3.60 13.20 18.24
N ARG A 179 -3.56 14.35 18.93
CA ARG A 179 -2.32 15.04 19.29
C ARG A 179 -1.42 14.14 20.14
N ALA A 180 -1.97 13.48 21.15
CA ALA A 180 -1.23 12.57 22.01
C ALA A 180 -0.60 11.39 21.24
N VAL A 181 -1.25 10.92 20.19
CA VAL A 181 -0.72 9.87 19.31
C VAL A 181 0.36 10.42 18.39
N CYS A 182 0.15 11.57 17.79
CA CYS A 182 0.96 12.07 16.65
C CYS A 182 2.19 12.87 17.10
N GLU A 183 2.09 13.71 18.14
CA GLU A 183 3.22 14.57 18.56
C GLU A 183 4.51 13.82 18.82
N PRO A 184 4.52 12.64 19.47
CA PRO A 184 5.77 11.91 19.69
C PRO A 184 6.56 11.56 18.43
N TYR A 185 5.88 11.43 17.29
CA TYR A 185 6.56 11.14 16.02
C TYR A 185 7.34 12.33 15.49
N PHE A 186 6.95 13.55 15.81
CA PHE A 186 7.61 14.78 15.32
C PHE A 186 8.88 15.18 16.10
N ASP A 187 9.22 14.45 17.16
CA ASP A 187 10.52 14.57 17.83
C ASP A 187 11.66 13.95 17.01
N ARG A 188 11.34 13.33 15.87
CA ARG A 188 12.27 12.67 14.96
C ARG A 188 12.28 13.37 13.62
N PRO A 189 13.36 13.26 12.81
CA PRO A 189 13.34 13.63 11.41
C PRO A 189 12.20 12.90 10.66
N LEU A 190 11.57 13.57 9.70
CA LEU A 190 10.47 12.99 8.91
C LEU A 190 10.86 11.67 8.23
N SER A 191 12.11 11.53 7.82
CA SER A 191 12.66 10.29 7.25
C SER A 191 12.61 9.08 8.20
N GLN A 192 12.50 9.32 9.51
CA GLN A 192 12.40 8.27 10.53
C GLN A 192 10.97 7.95 10.96
N ILE A 193 9.99 8.69 10.45
CA ILE A 193 8.58 8.48 10.79
C ILE A 193 8.02 7.30 9.99
N SER A 194 7.42 6.33 10.68
CA SER A 194 6.67 5.26 10.06
C SER A 194 5.21 5.67 9.89
N LEU A 195 4.77 5.84 8.63
CA LEU A 195 3.37 6.13 8.31
C LEU A 195 2.46 4.96 8.68
N GLY A 196 2.92 3.73 8.50
CA GLY A 196 2.17 2.54 8.90
C GLY A 196 1.91 2.48 10.39
N GLN A 197 2.89 2.84 11.22
CA GLN A 197 2.73 2.91 12.67
C GLN A 197 1.79 4.05 13.09
N VAL A 198 1.90 5.22 12.48
CA VAL A 198 0.99 6.34 12.72
C VAL A 198 -0.45 5.93 12.41
N LEU A 199 -0.67 5.30 11.27
CA LEU A 199 -2.00 4.84 10.85
C LEU A 199 -2.57 3.81 11.83
N LEU A 200 -1.73 2.86 12.28
CA LEU A 200 -2.12 1.88 13.31
C LEU A 200 -2.55 2.56 14.61
N ARG A 201 -1.82 3.55 15.07
CA ARG A 201 -2.14 4.30 16.29
C ARG A 201 -3.43 5.09 16.17
N LEU A 202 -3.67 5.70 14.99
CA LEU A 202 -4.92 6.38 14.70
C LEU A 202 -6.11 5.40 14.69
N PHE A 203 -5.93 4.20 14.16
CA PHE A 203 -6.96 3.14 14.22
C PHE A 203 -7.25 2.71 15.65
N GLN A 204 -6.23 2.56 16.50
CA GLN A 204 -6.40 2.25 17.91
C GLN A 204 -7.16 3.35 18.66
N THR A 205 -6.89 4.62 18.32
CA THR A 205 -7.64 5.76 18.85
C THR A 205 -9.11 5.71 18.43
N SER A 206 -9.40 5.44 17.17
CA SER A 206 -10.76 5.29 16.65
C SER A 206 -11.52 4.16 17.36
N ARG A 207 -10.86 3.03 17.64
CA ARG A 207 -11.45 1.90 18.38
C ARG A 207 -11.87 2.28 19.81
N ARG A 208 -11.14 3.19 20.46
CA ARG A 208 -11.53 3.71 21.78
C ARG A 208 -12.82 4.49 21.75
N PHE A 209 -13.23 5.02 20.59
CA PHE A 209 -14.50 5.66 20.34
C PHE A 209 -15.58 4.70 19.79
N ASN A 210 -15.38 3.38 19.97
CA ASN A 210 -16.30 2.29 19.59
C ASN A 210 -16.57 2.19 18.07
N VAL A 211 -15.58 2.48 17.25
CA VAL A 211 -15.67 2.31 15.79
C VAL A 211 -14.79 1.14 15.35
N GLU A 212 -15.35 0.26 14.54
CA GLU A 212 -14.59 -0.77 13.83
C GLU A 212 -13.99 -0.18 12.56
N ILE A 213 -12.68 -0.43 12.37
CA ILE A 213 -12.00 0.00 11.16
C ILE A 213 -12.31 -0.97 10.02
N GLN A 214 -12.60 -0.42 8.85
CA GLN A 214 -12.88 -1.21 7.64
C GLN A 214 -11.71 -2.15 7.33
N PRO A 215 -11.98 -3.42 6.95
CA PRO A 215 -10.94 -4.40 6.64
C PRO A 215 -9.95 -3.92 5.58
N GLN A 216 -10.39 -3.15 4.59
CA GLN A 216 -9.54 -2.60 3.53
C GLN A 216 -8.51 -1.61 4.05
N LEU A 217 -8.85 -0.81 5.06
CA LEU A 217 -7.93 0.12 5.71
C LEU A 217 -6.90 -0.61 6.59
N VAL A 218 -7.31 -1.68 7.26
CA VAL A 218 -6.39 -2.54 8.01
C VAL A 218 -5.39 -3.20 7.07
N LEU A 219 -5.85 -3.70 5.94
CA LEU A 219 -5.02 -4.30 4.90
C LEU A 219 -4.03 -3.28 4.32
N LEU A 220 -4.49 -2.06 4.06
CA LEU A 220 -3.66 -0.95 3.62
C LEU A 220 -2.54 -0.64 4.62
N GLN A 221 -2.87 -0.56 5.89
CA GLN A 221 -1.89 -0.27 6.96
C GLN A 221 -0.79 -1.34 7.01
N LYS A 222 -1.17 -2.62 6.97
CA LYS A 222 -0.20 -3.72 6.96
C LYS A 222 0.70 -3.70 5.73
N THR A 223 0.12 -3.44 4.56
CA THR A 223 0.86 -3.33 3.31
C THR A 223 1.83 -2.15 3.33
N LEU A 224 1.39 -1.00 3.82
CA LEU A 224 2.24 0.18 3.97
C LEU A 224 3.43 -0.11 4.89
N LEU A 225 3.21 -0.79 5.99
CA LEU A 225 4.27 -1.18 6.92
C LEU A 225 5.33 -2.07 6.24
N ASN A 226 4.88 -3.04 5.43
CA ASN A 226 5.78 -3.90 4.66
C ASN A 226 6.58 -3.12 3.60
N VAL A 227 5.93 -2.21 2.89
CA VAL A 227 6.57 -1.34 1.88
C VAL A 227 7.63 -0.45 2.53
N GLU A 228 7.34 0.13 3.68
CA GLU A 228 8.31 0.90 4.46
C GLU A 228 9.53 0.06 4.86
N GLY A 229 9.30 -1.14 5.37
CA GLY A 229 10.35 -2.05 5.77
C GLY A 229 11.27 -2.43 4.62
N MET A 230 10.72 -2.82 3.48
CA MET A 230 11.49 -3.12 2.28
C MET A 230 12.27 -1.91 1.77
N GLY A 231 11.63 -0.75 1.73
CA GLY A 231 12.26 0.49 1.26
C GLY A 231 13.46 0.89 2.11
N ARG A 232 13.34 0.79 3.43
CA ARG A 232 14.44 1.15 4.34
C ARG A 232 15.56 0.12 4.40
N GLU A 233 15.31 -1.13 4.05
CA GLU A 233 16.39 -2.10 3.83
C GLU A 233 17.24 -1.74 2.61
N LEU A 234 16.63 -1.21 1.56
CA LEU A 234 17.31 -0.75 0.35
C LEU A 234 17.98 0.61 0.55
N ASP A 235 17.32 1.52 1.23
CA ASP A 235 17.80 2.86 1.57
C ASP A 235 17.39 3.22 3.00
N PRO A 236 18.30 3.11 3.97
CA PRO A 236 18.00 3.45 5.36
C PRO A 236 17.60 4.91 5.60
N GLU A 237 17.94 5.80 4.67
CA GLU A 237 17.60 7.22 4.72
C GLU A 237 16.34 7.58 3.92
N LEU A 238 15.58 6.59 3.47
CA LEU A 238 14.36 6.80 2.68
C LEU A 238 13.35 7.65 3.44
N ASP A 239 12.97 8.78 2.83
CA ASP A 239 11.90 9.65 3.32
C ASP A 239 10.61 9.33 2.57
N LEU A 240 9.71 8.60 3.23
CA LEU A 240 8.42 8.22 2.63
C LEU A 240 7.55 9.43 2.34
N TRP A 241 7.57 10.44 3.23
CA TRP A 241 6.75 11.62 3.06
C TRP A 241 7.16 12.43 1.84
N ASP A 242 8.44 12.66 1.65
CA ASP A 242 8.96 13.40 0.51
C ASP A 242 8.57 12.73 -0.83
N THR A 243 8.59 11.39 -0.85
CA THR A 243 8.17 10.61 -2.02
C THR A 243 6.65 10.59 -2.20
N ALA A 244 5.89 10.46 -1.12
CA ALA A 244 4.43 10.33 -1.15
C ALA A 244 3.71 11.67 -1.43
N LYS A 245 4.26 12.77 -0.95
CA LYS A 245 3.62 14.10 -1.00
C LYS A 245 3.13 14.51 -2.40
N PRO A 246 3.91 14.35 -3.49
CA PRO A 246 3.44 14.71 -4.82
C PRO A 246 2.19 13.94 -5.27
N TYR A 247 2.06 12.67 -4.90
CA TYR A 247 0.89 11.85 -5.21
C TYR A 247 -0.35 12.33 -4.47
N LEU A 248 -0.21 12.66 -3.20
CA LEU A 248 -1.31 13.17 -2.38
C LEU A 248 -1.78 14.54 -2.86
N GLU A 249 -0.87 15.43 -3.18
CA GLU A 249 -1.18 16.77 -3.69
C GLU A 249 -1.85 16.71 -5.07
N ASN A 250 -1.37 15.86 -5.97
CA ASN A 250 -1.97 15.67 -7.29
C ASN A 250 -3.39 15.09 -7.18
N TRP A 251 -3.58 14.13 -6.31
CA TRP A 251 -4.89 13.56 -6.05
C TRP A 251 -5.90 14.61 -5.57
N MET A 252 -5.48 15.51 -4.70
CA MET A 252 -6.36 16.55 -4.14
C MET A 252 -6.68 17.69 -5.12
N ARG A 253 -5.93 17.82 -6.22
CA ARG A 253 -6.19 18.82 -7.26
C ARG A 253 -7.19 18.38 -8.34
N GLN A 254 -7.49 17.11 -8.39
CA GLN A 254 -8.48 16.51 -9.28
C GLN A 254 -9.89 16.56 -8.68
#